data_fb15ee02c8277edfed18e8879b229606
#
_entry.id   fb15ee02c8277edfed18e8879b229606
#
_cell.length_a   1.000
_cell.length_b   1.000
_cell.length_c   1.000
_cell.angle_alpha   90.00
_cell.angle_beta   90.00
_cell.angle_gamma   90.00
#
_symmetry.space_group_name_H-M   'P 1'
#
loop_
_entity.id
_entity.type
_entity.pdbx_description
1 polymer ?
#
loop_
_entity_poly.entity_id
_entity_poly.type
_entity_poly.pdbx_seq_one_letter_code
_entity_poly.pdbx_strand_id
1 'polypeptide(L)'
;MRTWLGLGAMLGVVVMMGVAQAETKLDGTFVADAACPATQSIKNGNNPGNVGTEAGQSYDLIAGNKDEPTHYMIRVPGADPERRWVKVSCGHLAGATGAPTAPAAPVEPVAPQKKAAAGKPEYVFAISWQPAFCEIKSRKTECRTMTDASFAATNFTLHGLWPQPNGNFYCGVSSADRASDKGNWRDLPAVNLDKATRAELDKVMPGTASQLDRHEWIKHGSCYGKDQQAYFADALALMRQVNASPVRALFEKNIGEELTANQIRDAFDSAFGKGTGDRVRVACSDDRGRRMIGELTLGLAGPIGPNSSLKDLMLASAPTDNAGCPRGEVDRVGLQ
;
A
#
# COMPACT_ATOMS: atom_id res chain seq x y z
N MET A 1 -30.31 10.31 76.42
CA MET A 1 -31.18 9.59 75.50
C MET A 1 -31.16 10.27 74.14
N ARG A 2 -30.40 9.85 73.17
CA ARG A 2 -30.54 10.16 71.78
C ARG A 2 -29.78 9.07 70.98
N THR A 3 -30.57 8.22 70.36
CA THR A 3 -30.18 7.13 69.47
C THR A 3 -29.80 7.68 68.11
N TRP A 4 -28.64 7.31 67.60
CA TRP A 4 -28.23 7.58 66.21
C TRP A 4 -28.32 6.26 65.42
N LEU A 5 -29.18 6.27 64.39
CA LEU A 5 -29.28 5.23 63.41
C LEU A 5 -28.20 5.47 62.32
N GLY A 6 -27.33 4.52 62.14
CA GLY A 6 -26.36 4.53 61.03
C GLY A 6 -26.97 3.99 59.74
N LEU A 7 -26.94 4.75 58.67
CA LEU A 7 -27.27 4.33 57.30
C LEU A 7 -26.01 3.68 56.66
N GLY A 8 -26.06 2.38 56.47
CA GLY A 8 -25.06 1.68 55.69
C GLY A 8 -25.29 1.84 54.17
N ALA A 9 -24.36 2.47 53.48
CA ALA A 9 -24.35 2.53 52.00
C ALA A 9 -23.73 1.25 51.44
N MET A 10 -24.55 0.42 50.79
CA MET A 10 -24.07 -0.70 49.97
C MET A 10 -23.53 -0.15 48.64
N LEU A 11 -22.22 -0.23 48.44
CA LEU A 11 -21.60 -0.06 47.11
C LEU A 11 -21.87 -1.33 46.29
N GLY A 12 -22.74 -1.25 45.30
CA GLY A 12 -22.90 -2.29 44.28
C GLY A 12 -21.71 -2.26 43.31
N VAL A 13 -20.89 -3.31 43.35
CA VAL A 13 -19.86 -3.57 42.32
C VAL A 13 -20.57 -4.13 41.10
N VAL A 14 -20.68 -3.31 40.05
CA VAL A 14 -21.10 -3.75 38.70
C VAL A 14 -19.91 -4.46 38.04
N VAL A 15 -19.93 -5.79 38.12
CA VAL A 15 -19.01 -6.63 37.32
C VAL A 15 -19.51 -6.59 35.88
N MET A 16 -18.84 -5.83 35.01
CA MET A 16 -19.02 -5.94 33.56
C MET A 16 -18.42 -7.27 33.10
N MET A 17 -19.27 -8.29 32.95
CA MET A 17 -18.92 -9.50 32.24
C MET A 17 -18.73 -9.15 30.76
N GLY A 18 -17.48 -9.11 30.32
CA GLY A 18 -17.14 -9.07 28.88
C GLY A 18 -17.69 -10.34 28.23
N VAL A 19 -18.62 -10.19 27.31
CA VAL A 19 -19.16 -11.32 26.52
C VAL A 19 -18.00 -11.79 25.64
N ALA A 20 -17.41 -12.93 25.98
CA ALA A 20 -16.51 -13.64 25.05
C ALA A 20 -17.38 -14.07 23.86
N GLN A 21 -17.09 -13.53 22.66
CA GLN A 21 -17.76 -13.99 21.44
C GLN A 21 -17.37 -15.44 21.22
N ALA A 22 -18.36 -16.34 21.29
CA ALA A 22 -18.15 -17.77 21.12
C ALA A 22 -17.81 -18.07 19.65
N GLU A 23 -16.82 -18.93 19.44
CA GLU A 23 -16.51 -19.49 18.13
C GLU A 23 -17.74 -20.26 17.62
N THR A 24 -18.19 -20.00 16.39
CA THR A 24 -19.25 -20.77 15.76
C THR A 24 -18.63 -21.98 15.08
N LYS A 25 -18.98 -23.20 15.53
CA LYS A 25 -18.46 -24.42 14.91
C LYS A 25 -18.92 -24.50 13.45
N LEU A 26 -17.98 -24.72 12.56
CA LEU A 26 -18.20 -24.95 11.12
C LEU A 26 -17.48 -26.24 10.73
N ASP A 27 -18.06 -26.99 9.81
CA ASP A 27 -17.47 -28.18 9.24
C ASP A 27 -17.45 -28.02 7.70
N GLY A 28 -16.41 -28.51 7.04
CA GLY A 28 -16.27 -28.41 5.58
C GLY A 28 -14.84 -28.20 5.13
N THR A 29 -14.70 -27.65 3.96
CA THR A 29 -13.40 -27.38 3.35
C THR A 29 -13.31 -25.91 2.99
N PHE A 30 -12.22 -25.26 3.42
CA PHE A 30 -11.81 -23.94 2.97
C PHE A 30 -10.79 -24.10 1.86
N VAL A 31 -11.04 -23.52 0.69
CA VAL A 31 -10.10 -23.47 -0.43
C VAL A 31 -9.46 -22.07 -0.46
N ALA A 32 -8.15 -22.03 -0.36
CA ALA A 32 -7.44 -20.75 -0.37
C ALA A 32 -7.30 -20.22 -1.81
N ASP A 33 -7.72 -18.99 -2.05
CA ASP A 33 -7.58 -18.30 -3.33
C ASP A 33 -6.21 -17.58 -3.45
N ALA A 34 -5.55 -17.37 -2.30
CA ALA A 34 -4.27 -16.67 -2.21
C ALA A 34 -3.40 -17.22 -1.07
N ALA A 35 -2.09 -16.93 -1.13
CA ALA A 35 -1.20 -17.11 -0.01
C ALA A 35 -1.47 -16.02 1.04
N CYS A 36 -2.02 -16.42 2.18
CA CYS A 36 -2.40 -15.52 3.28
C CYS A 36 -1.79 -15.96 4.60
N PRO A 37 -1.48 -15.03 5.53
CA PRO A 37 -1.07 -15.38 6.87
C PRO A 37 -2.14 -16.20 7.61
N ALA A 38 -1.71 -17.33 8.19
CA ALA A 38 -2.55 -18.19 9.02
C ALA A 38 -2.13 -18.07 10.49
N THR A 39 -2.81 -17.18 11.24
CA THR A 39 -2.40 -16.73 12.58
C THR A 39 -2.96 -17.59 13.71
N GLN A 40 -2.28 -17.63 14.86
CA GLN A 40 -2.81 -18.25 16.08
C GLN A 40 -3.86 -17.39 16.77
N SER A 41 -3.80 -16.08 16.59
CA SER A 41 -4.68 -15.12 17.25
C SER A 41 -5.10 -14.02 16.29
N ILE A 42 -6.41 -13.79 16.18
CA ILE A 42 -6.99 -12.70 15.42
C ILE A 42 -6.64 -11.35 16.06
N LYS A 43 -6.63 -11.28 17.40
CA LYS A 43 -6.52 -10.04 18.16
C LYS A 43 -5.15 -9.36 18.01
N ASN A 44 -4.08 -10.13 18.03
CA ASN A 44 -2.70 -9.62 17.99
C ASN A 44 -1.91 -10.08 16.78
N GLY A 45 -2.53 -10.84 15.85
CA GLY A 45 -1.89 -11.31 14.63
C GLY A 45 -0.71 -12.26 14.85
N ASN A 46 -0.57 -12.86 16.05
CA ASN A 46 0.55 -13.73 16.37
C ASN A 46 0.59 -14.94 15.41
N ASN A 47 1.72 -15.11 14.72
CA ASN A 47 1.94 -16.16 13.71
C ASN A 47 3.33 -16.81 13.86
N PRO A 48 3.56 -17.59 14.94
CA PRO A 48 4.81 -18.31 15.08
C PRO A 48 4.99 -19.30 13.94
N GLY A 49 6.21 -19.37 13.41
CA GLY A 49 6.54 -20.18 12.25
C GLY A 49 6.19 -19.54 10.91
N ASN A 50 5.66 -18.30 10.91
CA ASN A 50 5.24 -17.57 9.70
C ASN A 50 4.36 -18.42 8.77
N VAL A 51 3.39 -19.14 9.37
CA VAL A 51 2.49 -20.08 8.69
C VAL A 51 1.54 -19.33 7.76
N GLY A 52 1.35 -19.84 6.55
CA GLY A 52 0.45 -19.28 5.54
C GLY A 52 -0.36 -20.34 4.82
N THR A 53 -1.40 -19.91 4.11
CA THR A 53 -2.10 -20.73 3.11
C THR A 53 -1.37 -20.69 1.78
N GLU A 54 -1.55 -21.73 0.96
CA GLU A 54 -1.07 -21.78 -0.41
C GLU A 54 -2.27 -21.65 -1.37
N ALA A 55 -2.14 -20.81 -2.39
CA ALA A 55 -3.20 -20.62 -3.38
C ALA A 55 -3.60 -21.94 -4.07
N GLY A 56 -4.90 -22.21 -4.13
CA GLY A 56 -5.46 -23.45 -4.66
C GLY A 56 -5.46 -24.64 -3.69
N GLN A 57 -4.84 -24.51 -2.51
CA GLN A 57 -4.80 -25.58 -1.50
C GLN A 57 -6.08 -25.61 -0.69
N SER A 58 -6.55 -26.83 -0.38
CA SER A 58 -7.71 -27.08 0.47
C SER A 58 -7.29 -27.37 1.91
N TYR A 59 -8.06 -26.83 2.88
CA TYR A 59 -7.85 -26.97 4.32
C TYR A 59 -9.14 -27.37 5.02
N ASP A 60 -9.04 -28.22 6.06
CA ASP A 60 -10.20 -28.52 6.89
C ASP A 60 -10.70 -27.27 7.60
N LEU A 61 -11.98 -26.94 7.43
CA LEU A 61 -12.66 -25.86 8.13
C LEU A 61 -13.11 -26.34 9.51
N ILE A 62 -12.83 -25.56 10.56
CA ILE A 62 -13.13 -25.93 11.94
C ILE A 62 -14.19 -25.01 12.56
N ALA A 63 -14.05 -23.69 12.36
CA ALA A 63 -14.93 -22.70 12.99
C ALA A 63 -14.92 -21.35 12.25
N GLY A 64 -15.94 -20.53 12.52
CA GLY A 64 -15.95 -19.09 12.32
C GLY A 64 -15.72 -18.36 13.63
N ASN A 65 -15.14 -17.17 13.60
CA ASN A 65 -14.93 -16.36 14.81
C ASN A 65 -16.20 -15.71 15.36
N LYS A 66 -17.31 -15.81 14.64
CA LYS A 66 -18.67 -15.35 14.98
C LYS A 66 -19.65 -15.88 13.92
N ASP A 67 -20.96 -15.64 14.10
CA ASP A 67 -22.01 -16.12 13.18
C ASP A 67 -21.85 -15.62 11.74
N GLU A 68 -21.51 -14.35 11.55
CA GLU A 68 -21.03 -13.81 10.28
C GLU A 68 -19.50 -13.66 10.36
N PRO A 69 -18.75 -14.69 9.98
CA PRO A 69 -17.33 -14.73 10.25
C PRO A 69 -16.54 -13.72 9.42
N THR A 70 -15.57 -13.10 10.05
CA THR A 70 -14.51 -12.32 9.38
C THR A 70 -13.23 -13.14 9.22
N HIS A 71 -13.13 -14.24 10.02
CA HIS A 71 -12.03 -15.20 9.98
C HIS A 71 -12.58 -16.61 10.11
N TYR A 72 -11.98 -17.51 9.34
CA TYR A 72 -12.17 -18.95 9.49
C TYR A 72 -11.01 -19.57 10.25
N MET A 73 -11.32 -20.51 11.15
CA MET A 73 -10.31 -21.40 11.72
C MET A 73 -10.17 -22.61 10.82
N ILE A 74 -8.97 -22.83 10.33
CA ILE A 74 -8.61 -23.95 9.46
C ILE A 74 -7.52 -24.81 10.13
N ARG A 75 -7.37 -26.04 9.65
CA ARG A 75 -6.25 -26.90 10.00
C ARG A 75 -5.17 -26.76 8.95
N VAL A 76 -3.98 -26.32 9.35
CA VAL A 76 -2.80 -26.24 8.50
C VAL A 76 -1.83 -27.36 8.87
N PRO A 77 -1.72 -28.43 8.08
CA PRO A 77 -0.85 -29.56 8.40
C PRO A 77 0.61 -29.14 8.59
N GLY A 78 1.24 -29.66 9.63
CA GLY A 78 2.64 -29.36 9.95
C GLY A 78 2.89 -28.05 10.68
N ALA A 79 1.88 -27.23 10.92
CA ALA A 79 1.99 -26.08 11.79
C ALA A 79 1.84 -26.48 13.27
N ASP A 80 2.48 -25.76 14.18
CA ASP A 80 2.33 -25.97 15.62
C ASP A 80 1.82 -24.66 16.29
N PRO A 81 0.57 -24.66 16.84
CA PRO A 81 -0.50 -25.62 16.61
C PRO A 81 -1.02 -25.60 15.17
N GLU A 82 -1.62 -26.68 14.69
CA GLU A 82 -2.20 -26.77 13.34
C GLU A 82 -3.44 -25.89 13.15
N ARG A 83 -4.16 -25.55 14.23
CA ARG A 83 -5.35 -24.68 14.19
C ARG A 83 -4.92 -23.22 14.01
N ARG A 84 -5.36 -22.64 12.89
CA ARG A 84 -4.96 -21.28 12.49
C ARG A 84 -6.16 -20.48 12.00
N TRP A 85 -6.14 -19.19 12.27
CA TRP A 85 -7.12 -18.23 11.76
C TRP A 85 -6.66 -17.61 10.43
N VAL A 86 -7.54 -17.66 9.43
CA VAL A 86 -7.36 -16.97 8.14
C VAL A 86 -8.52 -16.02 7.90
N LYS A 87 -8.31 -14.92 7.20
CA LYS A 87 -9.39 -14.01 6.81
C LYS A 87 -10.33 -14.72 5.83
N VAL A 88 -11.64 -14.44 5.89
CA VAL A 88 -12.62 -14.99 4.94
C VAL A 88 -12.32 -14.58 3.49
N SER A 89 -11.67 -13.41 3.29
CA SER A 89 -11.24 -12.94 1.97
C SER A 89 -10.05 -13.70 1.37
N CYS A 90 -9.46 -14.63 2.11
CA CYS A 90 -8.33 -15.43 1.65
C CYS A 90 -8.72 -16.67 0.84
N GLY A 91 -10.04 -16.95 0.74
CA GLY A 91 -10.54 -18.13 0.03
C GLY A 91 -12.06 -18.24 0.14
N HIS A 92 -12.58 -19.39 -0.25
CA HIS A 92 -14.00 -19.70 -0.23
C HIS A 92 -14.25 -21.07 0.40
N LEU A 93 -15.51 -21.34 0.77
CA LEU A 93 -15.92 -22.64 1.31
C LEU A 93 -16.35 -23.57 0.17
N ALA A 94 -15.71 -24.73 0.05
CA ALA A 94 -16.13 -25.76 -0.90
C ALA A 94 -17.44 -26.39 -0.43
N GLY A 95 -18.47 -26.38 -1.27
CA GLY A 95 -19.74 -27.04 -0.98
C GLY A 95 -20.73 -26.22 -0.15
N ALA A 96 -20.58 -24.91 -0.02
CA ALA A 96 -21.62 -24.06 0.51
C ALA A 96 -22.81 -24.02 -0.47
N THR A 97 -23.68 -25.07 -0.39
CA THR A 97 -24.99 -25.10 -1.04
C THR A 97 -25.94 -24.20 -0.25
N GLY A 98 -26.12 -22.97 -0.71
CA GLY A 98 -27.02 -22.02 -0.07
C GLY A 98 -27.37 -20.82 -0.93
N ALA A 99 -27.63 -21.04 -2.23
CA ALA A 99 -28.49 -20.19 -3.05
C ALA A 99 -29.15 -21.05 -4.12
N PRO A 100 -30.45 -20.86 -4.45
CA PRO A 100 -31.17 -21.72 -5.35
C PRO A 100 -30.59 -21.66 -6.74
N THR A 101 -30.18 -22.82 -7.26
CA THR A 101 -29.79 -23.05 -8.65
C THR A 101 -31.00 -22.84 -9.56
N ALA A 102 -31.00 -21.77 -10.31
CA ALA A 102 -31.80 -21.72 -11.55
C ALA A 102 -31.11 -22.62 -12.60
N PRO A 103 -31.87 -23.33 -13.45
CA PRO A 103 -31.30 -24.27 -14.42
C PRO A 103 -30.39 -23.54 -15.41
N ALA A 104 -29.27 -24.17 -15.73
CA ALA A 104 -28.28 -23.68 -16.67
C ALA A 104 -28.96 -23.40 -18.04
N ALA A 105 -29.06 -22.13 -18.36
CA ALA A 105 -29.32 -21.70 -19.75
C ALA A 105 -28.02 -21.88 -20.57
N PRO A 106 -28.15 -22.11 -21.89
CA PRO A 106 -26.99 -22.28 -22.76
C PRO A 106 -26.04 -21.10 -22.65
N VAL A 107 -24.74 -21.38 -22.59
CA VAL A 107 -23.67 -20.36 -22.50
C VAL A 107 -23.71 -19.54 -23.80
N GLU A 108 -24.45 -18.44 -23.82
CA GLU A 108 -24.21 -17.40 -24.82
C GLU A 108 -22.82 -16.82 -24.66
N PRO A 109 -22.09 -16.46 -25.72
CA PRO A 109 -20.78 -15.84 -25.63
C PRO A 109 -20.94 -14.57 -24.81
N VAL A 110 -20.20 -14.51 -23.67
CA VAL A 110 -20.17 -13.36 -22.77
C VAL A 110 -19.77 -12.14 -23.60
N ALA A 111 -20.72 -11.26 -23.85
CA ALA A 111 -20.45 -9.97 -24.45
C ALA A 111 -19.38 -9.26 -23.59
N PRO A 112 -18.41 -8.56 -24.19
CA PRO A 112 -17.36 -7.90 -23.44
C PRO A 112 -18.01 -7.00 -22.39
N GLN A 113 -17.76 -7.29 -21.12
CA GLN A 113 -18.24 -6.47 -20.00
C GLN A 113 -17.81 -5.04 -20.28
N LYS A 114 -18.80 -4.14 -20.41
CA LYS A 114 -18.57 -2.72 -20.60
C LYS A 114 -17.71 -2.25 -19.43
N LYS A 115 -16.42 -1.97 -19.71
CA LYS A 115 -15.44 -1.51 -18.72
C LYS A 115 -16.09 -0.35 -17.96
N ALA A 116 -16.26 -0.48 -16.65
CA ALA A 116 -16.77 0.61 -15.83
C ALA A 116 -15.98 1.87 -16.19
N ALA A 117 -16.67 3.00 -16.37
CA ALA A 117 -16.01 4.24 -16.72
C ALA A 117 -15.00 4.56 -15.60
N ALA A 118 -13.73 4.77 -15.99
CA ALA A 118 -12.66 5.07 -15.01
C ALA A 118 -13.03 6.31 -14.20
N GLY A 119 -12.96 6.21 -12.88
CA GLY A 119 -13.23 7.30 -11.94
C GLY A 119 -12.10 8.34 -11.92
N LYS A 120 -12.34 9.51 -11.30
CA LYS A 120 -11.25 10.46 -11.03
C LYS A 120 -10.18 9.76 -10.17
N PRO A 121 -8.89 10.18 -10.27
CA PRO A 121 -7.87 9.66 -9.36
C PRO A 121 -8.27 9.88 -7.90
N GLU A 122 -8.18 8.82 -7.10
CA GLU A 122 -8.37 8.88 -5.64
C GLU A 122 -7.02 9.05 -4.94
N TYR A 123 -5.94 8.66 -5.63
CA TYR A 123 -4.56 8.83 -5.18
C TYR A 123 -3.67 9.23 -6.35
N VAL A 124 -2.62 9.98 -6.03
CA VAL A 124 -1.45 10.17 -6.89
C VAL A 124 -0.28 9.44 -6.24
N PHE A 125 0.28 8.48 -6.95
CA PHE A 125 1.48 7.75 -6.53
C PHE A 125 2.69 8.37 -7.22
N ALA A 126 3.56 9.03 -6.45
CA ALA A 126 4.73 9.75 -6.93
C ALA A 126 6.00 8.93 -6.71
N ILE A 127 6.74 8.71 -7.79
CA ILE A 127 8.00 7.98 -7.80
C ILE A 127 9.07 8.82 -8.46
N SER A 128 10.25 8.92 -7.84
CA SER A 128 11.32 9.78 -8.31
C SER A 128 12.44 8.98 -8.98
N TRP A 129 13.10 9.61 -9.96
CA TRP A 129 14.42 9.23 -10.40
C TRP A 129 15.44 10.01 -9.59
N GLN A 130 15.96 9.39 -8.54
CA GLN A 130 16.75 10.06 -7.50
C GLN A 130 18.00 10.79 -8.04
N PRO A 131 18.75 10.29 -9.05
CA PRO A 131 19.89 11.03 -9.60
C PRO A 131 19.51 12.43 -10.06
N ALA A 132 18.43 12.59 -10.85
CA ALA A 132 17.97 13.89 -11.31
C ALA A 132 17.53 14.84 -10.17
N PHE A 133 16.94 14.31 -9.09
CA PHE A 133 16.67 15.09 -7.90
C PHE A 133 17.97 15.58 -7.25
N CYS A 134 18.97 14.72 -7.18
CA CYS A 134 20.25 15.03 -6.54
C CYS A 134 21.09 16.01 -7.35
N GLU A 135 20.94 16.08 -8.68
CA GLU A 135 21.54 17.13 -9.50
C GLU A 135 21.08 18.51 -9.02
N ILE A 136 19.80 18.69 -8.75
CA ILE A 136 19.20 19.96 -8.30
C ILE A 136 19.40 20.20 -6.78
N LYS A 137 19.41 19.13 -5.99
CA LYS A 137 19.42 19.19 -4.50
C LYS A 137 20.64 18.53 -3.88
N SER A 138 21.82 18.71 -4.49
CA SER A 138 23.07 18.04 -4.17
C SER A 138 23.49 18.15 -2.69
N ARG A 139 23.00 19.16 -1.94
CA ARG A 139 23.32 19.36 -0.52
C ARG A 139 22.47 18.50 0.43
N LYS A 140 21.44 17.80 -0.05
CA LYS A 140 20.66 16.87 0.78
C LYS A 140 21.51 15.69 1.23
N THR A 141 21.22 15.16 2.42
CA THR A 141 22.01 14.06 3.01
C THR A 141 22.05 12.85 2.09
N GLU A 142 20.91 12.42 1.60
CA GLU A 142 20.74 11.30 0.65
C GLU A 142 21.52 11.50 -0.65
N CYS A 143 21.66 12.74 -1.12
CA CYS A 143 22.37 13.04 -2.35
C CYS A 143 23.89 13.01 -2.16
N ARG A 144 24.40 13.48 -0.99
CA ARG A 144 25.84 13.45 -0.70
C ARG A 144 26.38 12.05 -0.47
N THR A 145 25.53 11.11 -0.12
CA THR A 145 25.91 9.71 0.17
C THR A 145 25.56 8.75 -0.97
N MET A 146 24.89 9.22 -2.02
CA MET A 146 24.51 8.39 -3.17
C MET A 146 25.75 8.05 -4.00
N THR A 147 25.86 6.78 -4.36
CA THR A 147 26.91 6.22 -5.22
C THR A 147 26.28 5.30 -6.28
N ASP A 148 27.05 4.85 -7.25
CA ASP A 148 26.59 3.88 -8.25
C ASP A 148 26.12 2.55 -7.63
N ALA A 149 26.58 2.21 -6.44
CA ALA A 149 26.15 1.03 -5.68
C ALA A 149 24.85 1.25 -4.89
N SER A 150 24.33 2.48 -4.84
CA SER A 150 23.09 2.78 -4.13
C SER A 150 21.89 2.18 -4.86
N PHE A 151 20.87 1.72 -4.11
CA PHE A 151 19.62 1.25 -4.69
C PHE A 151 19.03 2.28 -5.69
N ALA A 152 19.06 3.54 -5.33
CA ALA A 152 18.52 4.65 -6.11
C ALA A 152 19.29 4.95 -7.41
N ALA A 153 20.46 4.35 -7.63
CA ALA A 153 21.24 4.56 -8.84
C ALA A 153 20.56 3.96 -10.10
N THR A 154 19.80 2.89 -9.91
CA THR A 154 19.18 2.11 -11.01
C THR A 154 17.72 1.76 -10.75
N ASN A 155 17.12 2.28 -9.68
CA ASN A 155 15.73 2.00 -9.31
C ASN A 155 14.98 3.31 -9.04
N PHE A 156 13.67 3.26 -9.29
CA PHE A 156 12.79 4.33 -8.80
C PHE A 156 12.74 4.35 -7.27
N THR A 157 12.63 5.55 -6.72
CA THR A 157 12.48 5.79 -5.30
C THR A 157 11.09 6.32 -4.99
N LEU A 158 10.57 6.02 -3.80
CA LEU A 158 9.29 6.52 -3.35
C LEU A 158 9.42 8.02 -3.00
N HIS A 159 8.56 8.84 -3.61
CA HIS A 159 8.33 10.19 -3.12
C HIS A 159 7.14 10.17 -2.15
N GLY A 160 5.96 9.72 -2.60
CA GLY A 160 4.80 9.66 -1.74
C GLY A 160 3.58 9.00 -2.38
N LEU A 161 2.55 8.77 -1.57
CA LEU A 161 1.22 8.31 -1.97
C LEU A 161 0.20 9.34 -1.48
N TRP A 162 -0.36 10.13 -2.38
CA TRP A 162 -1.13 11.33 -2.04
C TRP A 162 -2.63 11.16 -2.25
N PRO A 163 -3.42 11.02 -1.17
CA PRO A 163 -4.88 11.03 -1.27
C PRO A 163 -5.41 12.29 -1.97
N GLN A 164 -6.37 12.09 -2.86
CA GLN A 164 -6.98 13.16 -3.64
C GLN A 164 -8.34 13.59 -3.02
N PRO A 165 -8.94 14.74 -3.39
CA PRO A 165 -8.44 15.71 -4.40
C PRO A 165 -7.23 16.51 -3.91
N ASN A 166 -6.53 17.17 -4.83
CA ASN A 166 -5.46 18.10 -4.48
C ASN A 166 -5.97 19.15 -3.47
N GLY A 167 -5.21 19.38 -2.40
CA GLY A 167 -5.64 20.20 -1.26
C GLY A 167 -6.15 19.39 -0.06
N ASN A 168 -6.37 18.08 -0.20
CA ASN A 168 -6.66 17.15 0.90
C ASN A 168 -5.38 16.85 1.69
N PHE A 169 -5.01 17.79 2.58
CA PHE A 169 -3.77 17.74 3.34
C PHE A 169 -4.02 17.91 4.84
N TYR A 170 -3.14 17.34 5.66
CA TYR A 170 -3.08 17.56 7.11
C TYR A 170 -4.35 17.15 7.86
N CYS A 171 -4.96 16.02 7.53
CA CYS A 171 -6.18 15.54 8.19
C CYS A 171 -5.90 15.21 9.67
N GLY A 172 -6.57 15.90 10.57
CA GLY A 172 -6.38 15.72 12.02
C GLY A 172 -5.02 16.18 12.57
N VAL A 173 -4.18 16.83 11.76
CA VAL A 173 -2.83 17.28 12.17
C VAL A 173 -2.91 18.56 12.99
N SER A 174 -2.10 18.65 14.06
CA SER A 174 -1.98 19.82 14.92
C SER A 174 -1.46 21.06 14.16
N SER A 175 -1.77 22.26 14.65
CA SER A 175 -1.20 23.49 14.08
C SER A 175 0.31 23.58 14.26
N ALA A 176 0.85 23.01 15.33
CA ALA A 176 2.30 22.95 15.59
C ALA A 176 3.00 22.07 14.55
N ASP A 177 2.49 20.86 14.29
CA ASP A 177 3.08 19.96 13.29
C ASP A 177 2.98 20.53 11.87
N ARG A 178 1.86 21.21 11.53
CA ARG A 178 1.73 21.93 10.25
C ARG A 178 2.77 23.05 10.10
N ALA A 179 3.09 23.74 11.19
CA ALA A 179 4.12 24.77 11.19
C ALA A 179 5.51 24.17 11.02
N SER A 180 5.82 23.07 11.72
CA SER A 180 7.07 22.30 11.58
C SER A 180 7.24 21.76 10.16
N ASP A 181 6.17 21.26 9.55
CA ASP A 181 6.18 20.75 8.18
C ASP A 181 6.54 21.80 7.14
N LYS A 182 6.08 23.04 7.34
CA LYS A 182 6.44 24.19 6.48
C LYS A 182 7.83 24.77 6.76
N GLY A 183 8.42 24.45 7.91
CA GLY A 183 9.69 24.97 8.39
C GLY A 183 10.81 23.93 8.38
N ASN A 184 10.84 23.10 9.40
CA ASN A 184 11.90 22.13 9.62
C ASN A 184 11.33 20.73 9.93
N TRP A 185 11.46 19.80 9.00
CA TRP A 185 10.94 18.44 9.13
C TRP A 185 11.55 17.62 10.28
N ARG A 186 12.72 18.05 10.81
CA ARG A 186 13.32 17.40 11.98
C ARG A 186 12.48 17.57 13.24
N ASP A 187 11.66 18.62 13.28
CA ASP A 187 10.79 18.93 14.42
C ASP A 187 9.47 18.16 14.36
N LEU A 188 9.20 17.46 13.24
CA LEU A 188 8.04 16.58 13.11
C LEU A 188 8.23 15.29 13.92
N PRO A 189 7.13 14.72 14.45
CA PRO A 189 7.17 13.41 15.11
C PRO A 189 7.78 12.34 14.20
N ALA A 190 8.57 11.45 14.79
CA ALA A 190 9.11 10.30 14.06
C ALA A 190 7.98 9.36 13.63
N VAL A 191 8.10 8.81 12.42
CA VAL A 191 7.15 7.82 11.91
C VAL A 191 7.37 6.48 12.63
N ASN A 192 6.29 5.92 13.19
CA ASN A 192 6.32 4.65 13.90
C ASN A 192 6.05 3.49 12.95
N LEU A 193 7.07 2.72 12.63
CA LEU A 193 7.04 1.55 11.76
C LEU A 193 7.70 0.37 12.44
N ASP A 194 7.31 -0.84 12.06
CA ASP A 194 8.08 -2.03 12.42
C ASP A 194 9.48 -1.99 11.77
N LYS A 195 10.39 -2.80 12.31
CA LYS A 195 11.80 -2.82 11.89
C LYS A 195 11.97 -3.16 10.40
N ALA A 196 11.16 -4.08 9.88
CA ALA A 196 11.27 -4.53 8.50
C ALA A 196 10.77 -3.45 7.52
N THR A 197 9.61 -2.87 7.79
CA THR A 197 9.04 -1.77 6.99
C THR A 197 9.95 -0.54 7.03
N ARG A 198 10.53 -0.19 8.20
CA ARG A 198 11.48 0.91 8.33
C ARG A 198 12.73 0.68 7.46
N ALA A 199 13.32 -0.51 7.53
CA ALA A 199 14.52 -0.84 6.74
C ALA A 199 14.25 -0.82 5.22
N GLU A 200 13.09 -1.30 4.78
CA GLU A 200 12.70 -1.22 3.37
C GLU A 200 12.42 0.23 2.95
N LEU A 201 11.73 1.00 3.79
CA LEU A 201 11.43 2.40 3.51
C LEU A 201 12.71 3.23 3.37
N ASP A 202 13.66 3.09 4.29
CA ASP A 202 14.94 3.81 4.24
C ASP A 202 15.74 3.50 2.97
N LYS A 203 15.61 2.28 2.44
CA LYS A 203 16.22 1.88 1.17
C LYS A 203 15.49 2.47 -0.04
N VAL A 204 14.16 2.42 -0.04
CA VAL A 204 13.33 2.77 -1.20
C VAL A 204 12.97 4.25 -1.25
N MET A 205 13.03 4.94 -0.11
CA MET A 205 12.82 6.38 0.04
C MET A 205 14.08 7.02 0.65
N PRO A 206 15.16 7.25 -0.11
CA PRO A 206 16.41 7.83 0.44
C PRO A 206 16.21 9.16 1.15
N GLY A 207 15.15 9.91 0.80
CA GLY A 207 14.75 11.15 1.46
C GLY A 207 14.41 11.01 2.95
N THR A 208 14.25 9.78 3.50
CA THR A 208 14.16 9.55 4.95
C THR A 208 15.36 10.10 5.69
N ALA A 209 16.55 10.11 5.06
CA ALA A 209 17.75 10.75 5.60
C ALA A 209 17.58 12.27 5.84
N SER A 210 16.62 12.89 5.15
CA SER A 210 16.21 14.30 5.29
C SER A 210 14.78 14.44 5.81
N GLN A 211 14.23 13.42 6.47
CA GLN A 211 12.90 13.33 7.10
C GLN A 211 11.72 13.47 6.11
N LEU A 212 11.88 13.06 4.86
CA LEU A 212 10.81 13.06 3.87
C LEU A 212 9.62 12.19 4.33
N ASP A 213 9.87 11.06 4.98
CA ASP A 213 8.83 10.19 5.52
C ASP A 213 7.93 10.90 6.54
N ARG A 214 8.48 11.77 7.37
CA ARG A 214 7.70 12.57 8.33
C ARG A 214 6.82 13.59 7.61
N HIS A 215 7.38 14.28 6.61
CA HIS A 215 6.63 15.20 5.76
C HIS A 215 5.48 14.49 5.04
N GLU A 216 5.77 13.39 4.36
CA GLU A 216 4.79 12.63 3.60
C GLU A 216 3.67 12.08 4.48
N TRP A 217 4.01 11.59 5.69
CA TRP A 217 3.00 11.17 6.65
C TRP A 217 2.12 12.34 7.12
N ILE A 218 2.74 13.40 7.62
CA ILE A 218 2.00 14.54 8.21
C ILE A 218 1.10 15.21 7.17
N LYS A 219 1.61 15.43 5.97
CA LYS A 219 0.89 16.17 4.94
C LYS A 219 -0.14 15.31 4.21
N HIS A 220 0.22 14.11 3.84
CA HIS A 220 -0.57 13.25 2.97
C HIS A 220 -1.08 11.99 3.67
N GLY A 221 -0.23 11.24 4.34
CA GLY A 221 -0.57 10.00 5.01
C GLY A 221 -1.63 10.17 6.08
N SER A 222 -1.67 11.32 6.77
CA SER A 222 -2.72 11.67 7.73
C SER A 222 -4.14 11.65 7.12
N CYS A 223 -4.25 11.79 5.79
CA CYS A 223 -5.52 11.73 5.05
C CYS A 223 -5.80 10.37 4.40
N TYR A 224 -4.92 9.38 4.61
CA TYR A 224 -5.02 8.07 3.95
C TYR A 224 -6.09 7.15 4.57
N GLY A 225 -6.56 7.46 5.79
CA GLY A 225 -7.58 6.69 6.49
C GLY A 225 -7.07 5.40 7.16
N LYS A 226 -5.75 5.17 7.18
CA LYS A 226 -5.07 4.07 7.87
C LYS A 226 -3.94 4.63 8.73
N ASP A 227 -3.30 3.76 9.55
CA ASP A 227 -2.14 4.13 10.34
C ASP A 227 -0.86 4.27 9.50
N GLN A 228 0.23 4.72 10.14
CA GLN A 228 1.53 4.93 9.52
C GLN A 228 2.09 3.65 8.91
N GLN A 229 1.97 2.54 9.64
CA GLN A 229 2.45 1.24 9.21
C GLN A 229 1.78 0.80 7.90
N ALA A 230 0.45 0.88 7.84
CA ALA A 230 -0.30 0.50 6.66
C ALA A 230 -0.06 1.44 5.47
N TYR A 231 0.03 2.76 5.71
CA TYR A 231 0.31 3.74 4.66
C TYR A 231 1.63 3.46 3.94
N PHE A 232 2.72 3.29 4.71
CA PHE A 232 4.03 3.03 4.09
C PHE A 232 4.14 1.61 3.55
N ALA A 233 3.58 0.61 4.20
CA ALA A 233 3.56 -0.77 3.69
C ALA A 233 2.82 -0.87 2.34
N ASP A 234 1.69 -0.18 2.20
CA ASP A 234 0.91 -0.12 0.96
C ASP A 234 1.70 0.58 -0.16
N ALA A 235 2.33 1.73 0.14
CA ALA A 235 3.19 2.43 -0.82
C ALA A 235 4.40 1.58 -1.26
N LEU A 236 5.05 0.87 -0.33
CA LEU A 236 6.16 -0.03 -0.62
C LEU A 236 5.72 -1.23 -1.49
N ALA A 237 4.50 -1.75 -1.28
CA ALA A 237 3.96 -2.83 -2.11
C ALA A 237 3.77 -2.39 -3.57
N LEU A 238 3.38 -1.14 -3.81
CA LEU A 238 3.30 -0.56 -5.14
C LEU A 238 4.70 -0.31 -5.74
N MET A 239 5.65 0.19 -4.93
CA MET A 239 7.04 0.40 -5.38
C MET A 239 7.71 -0.90 -5.82
N ARG A 240 7.48 -2.01 -5.11
CA ARG A 240 8.01 -3.31 -5.52
C ARG A 240 7.52 -3.70 -6.92
N GLN A 241 6.26 -3.44 -7.26
CA GLN A 241 5.70 -3.73 -8.59
C GLN A 241 6.36 -2.86 -9.68
N VAL A 242 6.53 -1.56 -9.42
CA VAL A 242 7.22 -0.67 -10.37
C VAL A 242 8.66 -1.13 -10.59
N ASN A 243 9.43 -1.37 -9.52
CA ASN A 243 10.84 -1.71 -9.62
C ASN A 243 11.10 -3.14 -10.13
N ALA A 244 10.10 -4.03 -10.08
CA ALA A 244 10.15 -5.35 -10.71
C ALA A 244 9.72 -5.33 -12.19
N SER A 245 9.27 -4.18 -12.72
CA SER A 245 8.68 -4.09 -14.06
C SER A 245 9.69 -3.70 -15.15
N PRO A 246 9.34 -3.93 -16.43
CA PRO A 246 10.09 -3.43 -17.58
C PRO A 246 10.29 -1.89 -17.60
N VAL A 247 9.44 -1.12 -16.89
CA VAL A 247 9.60 0.35 -16.79
C VAL A 247 10.93 0.69 -16.12
N ARG A 248 11.25 0.04 -14.99
CA ARG A 248 12.54 0.23 -14.32
C ARG A 248 13.70 -0.16 -15.24
N ALA A 249 13.60 -1.30 -15.94
CA ALA A 249 14.63 -1.76 -16.85
C ALA A 249 14.85 -0.78 -18.04
N LEU A 250 13.78 -0.13 -18.54
CA LEU A 250 13.88 0.92 -19.55
C LEU A 250 14.74 2.09 -19.03
N PHE A 251 14.50 2.56 -17.81
CA PHE A 251 15.28 3.66 -17.23
C PHE A 251 16.74 3.26 -17.02
N GLU A 252 16.99 2.10 -16.38
CA GLU A 252 18.35 1.60 -16.16
C GLU A 252 19.16 1.52 -17.46
N LYS A 253 18.55 1.01 -18.53
CA LYS A 253 19.22 0.87 -19.86
C LYS A 253 19.53 2.21 -20.51
N ASN A 254 18.79 3.25 -20.20
CA ASN A 254 18.90 4.57 -20.82
C ASN A 254 19.52 5.64 -19.90
N ILE A 255 20.27 5.21 -18.86
CA ILE A 255 21.01 6.16 -18.00
C ILE A 255 22.00 6.95 -18.85
N GLY A 256 21.90 8.27 -18.79
CA GLY A 256 22.69 9.22 -19.60
C GLY A 256 22.10 9.51 -20.97
N GLU A 257 20.96 8.89 -21.32
CA GLU A 257 20.28 9.07 -22.60
C GLU A 257 18.89 9.69 -22.39
N GLU A 258 18.32 10.23 -23.45
CA GLU A 258 17.00 10.85 -23.43
C GLU A 258 15.89 9.80 -23.63
N LEU A 259 14.83 9.87 -22.81
CA LEU A 259 13.57 9.18 -23.02
C LEU A 259 12.44 10.17 -23.32
N THR A 260 11.57 9.80 -24.23
CA THR A 260 10.31 10.53 -24.47
C THR A 260 9.22 10.07 -23.52
N ALA A 261 8.27 10.95 -23.22
CA ALA A 261 7.08 10.59 -22.45
C ALA A 261 6.30 9.41 -23.08
N ASN A 262 6.26 9.33 -24.40
CA ASN A 262 5.59 8.22 -25.09
C ASN A 262 6.30 6.89 -24.81
N GLN A 263 7.64 6.82 -24.93
CA GLN A 263 8.39 5.60 -24.61
C GLN A 263 8.14 5.14 -23.16
N ILE A 264 8.07 6.06 -22.22
CA ILE A 264 7.78 5.77 -20.82
C ILE A 264 6.34 5.23 -20.68
N ARG A 265 5.35 5.90 -21.28
CA ARG A 265 3.94 5.50 -21.21
C ARG A 265 3.70 4.16 -21.90
N ASP A 266 4.34 3.91 -23.04
CA ASP A 266 4.30 2.63 -23.75
C ASP A 266 4.93 1.49 -22.90
N ALA A 267 5.97 1.79 -22.12
CA ALA A 267 6.56 0.83 -21.19
C ALA A 267 5.58 0.48 -20.04
N PHE A 268 4.80 1.44 -19.53
CA PHE A 268 3.74 1.16 -18.57
C PHE A 268 2.63 0.29 -19.20
N ASP A 269 2.19 0.61 -20.42
CA ASP A 269 1.22 -0.22 -21.15
C ASP A 269 1.70 -1.65 -21.35
N SER A 270 2.97 -1.81 -21.69
CA SER A 270 3.59 -3.13 -21.86
C SER A 270 3.70 -3.90 -20.54
N ALA A 271 4.05 -3.21 -19.45
CA ALA A 271 4.28 -3.81 -18.14
C ALA A 271 2.98 -4.16 -17.40
N PHE A 272 2.00 -3.26 -17.45
CA PHE A 272 0.80 -3.30 -16.62
C PHE A 272 -0.50 -3.39 -17.43
N GLY A 273 -0.42 -3.38 -18.75
CA GLY A 273 -1.55 -3.53 -19.65
C GLY A 273 -2.01 -2.21 -20.27
N LYS A 274 -2.55 -2.35 -21.48
CA LYS A 274 -2.95 -1.23 -22.33
C LYS A 274 -3.84 -0.22 -21.59
N GLY A 275 -3.46 1.03 -21.68
CA GLY A 275 -4.14 2.18 -21.09
C GLY A 275 -3.57 2.59 -19.73
N THR A 276 -2.63 1.83 -19.12
CA THR A 276 -1.97 2.27 -17.88
C THR A 276 -1.05 3.45 -18.12
N GLY A 277 -0.38 3.51 -19.27
CA GLY A 277 0.43 4.64 -19.68
C GLY A 277 -0.35 5.97 -19.72
N ASP A 278 -1.65 5.94 -20.00
CA ASP A 278 -2.50 7.13 -19.96
C ASP A 278 -2.69 7.74 -18.57
N ARG A 279 -2.31 7.03 -17.50
CA ARG A 279 -2.37 7.49 -16.10
C ARG A 279 -1.02 8.00 -15.60
N VAL A 280 -0.03 8.04 -16.49
CA VAL A 280 1.34 8.47 -16.16
C VAL A 280 1.57 9.88 -16.63
N ARG A 281 2.03 10.73 -15.71
CA ARG A 281 2.57 12.06 -15.99
C ARG A 281 4.07 12.07 -15.74
N VAL A 282 4.84 12.62 -16.69
CA VAL A 282 6.29 12.76 -16.57
C VAL A 282 6.62 14.18 -16.10
N ALA A 283 7.36 14.31 -15.01
CA ALA A 283 7.85 15.60 -14.53
C ALA A 283 9.35 15.71 -14.73
N CYS A 284 9.77 16.82 -15.35
CA CYS A 284 11.18 17.10 -15.59
C CYS A 284 11.66 18.28 -14.74
N SER A 285 12.97 18.31 -14.53
CA SER A 285 13.69 19.45 -13.96
C SER A 285 14.76 19.89 -14.96
N ASP A 286 15.02 21.19 -15.04
CA ASP A 286 16.07 21.74 -15.87
C ASP A 286 17.25 22.17 -14.98
N ASP A 287 18.47 21.79 -15.37
CA ASP A 287 19.73 22.26 -14.80
C ASP A 287 20.77 22.49 -15.89
N ARG A 288 21.34 23.70 -15.95
CA ARG A 288 22.41 24.08 -16.88
C ARG A 288 22.13 23.72 -18.34
N GLY A 289 20.87 23.81 -18.76
CA GLY A 289 20.45 23.49 -20.12
C GLY A 289 20.13 22.02 -20.38
N ARG A 290 20.35 21.14 -19.41
CA ARG A 290 19.89 19.74 -19.41
C ARG A 290 18.47 19.65 -18.86
N ARG A 291 17.62 18.92 -19.55
CA ARG A 291 16.28 18.58 -19.05
C ARG A 291 16.27 17.13 -18.60
N MET A 292 16.08 16.90 -17.33
CA MET A 292 16.15 15.57 -16.71
C MET A 292 14.77 15.12 -16.26
N ILE A 293 14.47 13.82 -16.41
CA ILE A 293 13.26 13.22 -15.84
C ILE A 293 13.47 13.04 -14.33
N GLY A 294 12.74 13.83 -13.54
CA GLY A 294 12.87 13.81 -12.08
C GLY A 294 11.85 12.94 -11.39
N GLU A 295 10.62 12.84 -11.94
CA GLU A 295 9.51 12.18 -11.27
C GLU A 295 8.49 11.65 -12.26
N LEU A 296 7.88 10.52 -11.93
CA LEU A 296 6.65 10.05 -12.55
C LEU A 296 5.52 10.07 -11.51
N THR A 297 4.36 10.59 -11.88
CA THR A 297 3.16 10.49 -11.06
C THR A 297 2.14 9.60 -11.74
N LEU A 298 1.59 8.64 -10.98
CA LEU A 298 0.62 7.65 -11.44
C LEU A 298 -0.72 7.93 -10.79
N GLY A 299 -1.77 8.11 -11.59
CA GLY A 299 -3.14 8.20 -11.10
C GLY A 299 -3.67 6.82 -10.70
N LEU A 300 -4.16 6.68 -9.47
CA LEU A 300 -4.70 5.44 -8.92
C LEU A 300 -6.12 5.67 -8.41
N ALA A 301 -6.99 4.65 -8.50
CA ALA A 301 -8.31 4.65 -7.88
C ALA A 301 -8.64 3.27 -7.31
N GLY A 302 -9.42 3.24 -6.24
CA GLY A 302 -9.81 2.03 -5.51
C GLY A 302 -9.04 1.80 -4.23
N PRO A 303 -9.45 0.82 -3.42
CA PRO A 303 -8.82 0.52 -2.14
C PRO A 303 -7.40 -0.01 -2.33
N ILE A 304 -6.43 0.59 -1.65
CA ILE A 304 -5.04 0.14 -1.67
C ILE A 304 -4.75 -0.70 -0.44
N GLY A 305 -4.03 -1.81 -0.62
CA GLY A 305 -3.59 -2.72 0.42
C GLY A 305 -2.35 -3.50 -0.01
N PRO A 306 -1.81 -4.38 0.86
CA PRO A 306 -0.52 -5.04 0.62
C PRO A 306 -0.51 -5.94 -0.63
N ASN A 307 -1.68 -6.39 -1.09
CA ASN A 307 -1.84 -7.26 -2.27
C ASN A 307 -2.52 -6.54 -3.44
N SER A 308 -2.64 -5.23 -3.40
CA SER A 308 -3.26 -4.48 -4.50
C SER A 308 -2.43 -4.55 -5.77
N SER A 309 -3.11 -4.77 -6.88
CA SER A 309 -2.50 -4.73 -8.22
C SER A 309 -2.34 -3.28 -8.66
N LEU A 310 -1.12 -2.86 -8.93
CA LEU A 310 -0.85 -1.52 -9.49
C LEU A 310 -1.58 -1.32 -10.81
N LYS A 311 -1.60 -2.36 -11.66
CA LYS A 311 -2.38 -2.37 -12.92
C LYS A 311 -3.83 -2.01 -12.70
N ASP A 312 -4.50 -2.71 -11.77
CA ASP A 312 -5.94 -2.55 -11.56
C ASP A 312 -6.26 -1.18 -10.98
N LEU A 313 -5.45 -0.68 -10.04
CA LEU A 313 -5.57 0.66 -9.48
C LEU A 313 -5.37 1.75 -10.54
N MET A 314 -4.39 1.59 -11.44
CA MET A 314 -4.18 2.52 -12.56
C MET A 314 -5.37 2.50 -13.52
N LEU A 315 -5.84 1.31 -13.93
CA LEU A 315 -6.94 1.18 -14.88
C LEU A 315 -8.29 1.64 -14.30
N ALA A 316 -8.47 1.61 -13.00
CA ALA A 316 -9.65 2.17 -12.32
C ALA A 316 -9.65 3.70 -12.29
N SER A 317 -8.48 4.34 -12.37
CA SER A 317 -8.33 5.80 -12.45
C SER A 317 -8.61 6.32 -13.86
N ALA A 318 -9.12 7.54 -13.97
CA ALA A 318 -9.22 8.24 -15.25
C ALA A 318 -7.83 8.53 -15.85
N PRO A 319 -7.71 8.59 -17.18
CA PRO A 319 -6.51 9.11 -17.82
C PRO A 319 -6.15 10.52 -17.33
N THR A 320 -4.85 10.82 -17.27
CA THR A 320 -4.42 12.20 -17.03
C THR A 320 -4.60 13.05 -18.30
N ASP A 321 -5.09 14.25 -18.14
CA ASP A 321 -5.16 15.27 -19.20
C ASP A 321 -3.81 15.99 -19.42
N ASN A 322 -2.84 15.77 -18.53
CA ASN A 322 -1.52 16.38 -18.56
C ASN A 322 -0.41 15.31 -18.52
N ALA A 323 0.13 14.98 -19.68
CA ALA A 323 1.24 14.03 -19.82
C ALA A 323 2.58 14.54 -19.24
N GLY A 324 2.67 15.83 -18.93
CA GLY A 324 3.89 16.46 -18.40
C GLY A 324 4.88 16.86 -19.48
N CYS A 325 6.18 16.77 -19.19
CA CYS A 325 7.22 17.11 -20.16
C CYS A 325 7.32 16.05 -21.27
N PRO A 326 7.61 16.44 -22.53
CA PRO A 326 7.58 15.52 -23.66
C PRO A 326 8.78 14.57 -23.70
N ARG A 327 9.91 14.94 -23.08
CA ARG A 327 11.17 14.18 -23.05
C ARG A 327 12.12 14.74 -21.98
N GLY A 328 13.09 13.94 -21.57
CA GLY A 328 14.18 14.33 -20.71
C GLY A 328 15.22 13.23 -20.59
N GLU A 329 16.38 13.60 -20.13
CA GLU A 329 17.49 12.68 -19.85
C GLU A 329 17.18 11.83 -18.61
N VAL A 330 17.51 10.57 -18.64
CA VAL A 330 17.58 9.70 -17.47
C VAL A 330 18.94 9.93 -16.80
N ASP A 331 18.95 10.80 -15.83
CA ASP A 331 20.20 11.26 -15.21
C ASP A 331 20.96 10.15 -14.50
N ARG A 332 22.28 10.24 -14.49
CA ARG A 332 23.19 9.31 -13.80
C ARG A 332 23.54 9.82 -12.39
N VAL A 333 24.11 8.97 -11.58
CA VAL A 333 24.65 9.35 -10.26
C VAL A 333 25.82 10.33 -10.43
N GLY A 334 25.90 11.31 -9.53
CA GLY A 334 26.93 12.35 -9.50
C GLY A 334 26.46 13.64 -10.17
N LEU A 335 27.17 14.73 -9.91
CA LEU A 335 26.90 16.05 -10.52
C LEU A 335 27.50 16.11 -11.93
N GLN A 336 26.74 16.64 -12.89
CA GLN A 336 27.13 16.75 -14.29
C GLN A 336 27.43 18.20 -14.69
#